data_cb4df9303f0eb2501dfa848e6daccc28
#
_entry.id   cb4df9303f0eb2501dfa848e6daccc28
#
_cell.length_a   1.000
_cell.length_b   1.000
_cell.length_c   1.000
_cell.angle_alpha   90.00
_cell.angle_beta   90.00
_cell.angle_gamma   90.00
#
_symmetry.space_group_name_H-M   'P 1'
#
loop_
_entity.id
_entity.type
_entity.pdbx_description
1 polymer ?
#
loop_
_entity_poly.entity_id
_entity_poly.type
_entity_poly.pdbx_seq_one_letter_code
_entity_poly.pdbx_strand_id
1 'polypeptide(L)'
;MDSKKLFENYTFKVDTNQTPVRIDKFLFDKMPNVTRNKIKEGVKQGAVKVNGNKVKPSYKVKPSDEVIASLSKERKGKDITPENIKLDIVYEDKELLVINKPSGMVVHPAYENWEGTLVNALVYHFRNLPQMKNNEGRPGLVHRIDKETSGLLVIAKTETAMASLSSQFLDHSIKRKYQALIWGIPKEREGTIEINLRRSLKDRRIIEGYPENTMGKKAITHYKVLETIHYLSLIECELETGRTHQIRAHMKHIGHPIFCDKTYGGNLIVKGNRFSNYKKFVENSFKIINRQALHAKSLGFIHPKTKKEVFFDSDLPKDIRAVIEKWKKYELPENY
;
A
#
# COMPACT_ATOMS: atom_id res chain seq x y z
N MET A 1 0.59 32.94 13.37
CA MET A 1 -0.72 33.32 12.80
C MET A 1 -1.69 32.20 13.07
N ASP A 2 -2.65 32.45 13.99
CA ASP A 2 -3.65 31.48 14.36
C ASP A 2 -4.55 31.14 13.17
N SER A 3 -4.46 29.90 12.69
CA SER A 3 -5.41 29.38 11.71
C SER A 3 -6.78 29.28 12.38
N LYS A 4 -7.70 30.17 12.03
CA LYS A 4 -9.12 30.08 12.43
C LYS A 4 -9.61 28.69 12.05
N LYS A 5 -9.84 27.83 13.05
CA LYS A 5 -10.52 26.56 12.86
C LYS A 5 -11.93 26.84 12.34
N LEU A 6 -12.17 26.58 11.09
CA LEU A 6 -13.52 26.60 10.51
C LEU A 6 -14.29 25.38 11.04
N PHE A 7 -15.47 25.62 11.62
CA PHE A 7 -16.39 24.58 12.05
C PHE A 7 -17.58 24.52 11.07
N GLU A 8 -18.01 23.33 10.72
CA GLU A 8 -19.29 23.08 10.08
C GLU A 8 -20.27 22.66 11.16
N ASN A 9 -21.32 23.46 11.31
CA ASN A 9 -22.37 23.23 12.30
C ASN A 9 -23.58 22.61 11.60
N TYR A 10 -24.04 21.50 12.12
CA TYR A 10 -25.23 20.79 11.65
C TYR A 10 -26.19 20.61 12.81
N THR A 11 -27.46 20.85 12.56
CA THR A 11 -28.53 20.58 13.52
C THR A 11 -29.56 19.68 12.85
N PHE A 12 -29.88 18.58 13.50
CA PHE A 12 -30.87 17.61 13.01
C PHE A 12 -31.89 17.35 14.11
N LYS A 13 -33.17 17.41 13.77
CA LYS A 13 -34.25 16.88 14.60
C LYS A 13 -34.54 15.46 14.11
N VAL A 14 -34.48 14.49 15.01
CA VAL A 14 -34.73 13.08 14.68
C VAL A 14 -36.24 12.90 14.45
N ASP A 15 -36.57 12.25 13.32
CA ASP A 15 -37.95 11.98 12.94
C ASP A 15 -38.67 11.15 14.01
N THR A 16 -39.96 11.43 14.22
CA THR A 16 -40.82 10.72 15.20
C THR A 16 -40.96 9.23 14.84
N ASN A 17 -40.82 8.86 13.58
CA ASN A 17 -40.87 7.47 13.10
C ASN A 17 -39.49 6.83 12.97
N GLN A 18 -38.43 7.51 13.41
CA GLN A 18 -37.05 6.99 13.30
C GLN A 18 -36.85 5.78 14.20
N THR A 19 -36.50 4.64 13.61
CA THR A 19 -36.03 3.49 14.40
C THR A 19 -34.70 3.78 15.07
N PRO A 20 -34.47 3.27 16.30
CA PRO A 20 -33.23 3.53 17.03
C PRO A 20 -32.00 3.08 16.25
N VAL A 21 -31.20 4.02 15.78
CA VAL A 21 -29.95 3.79 15.03
C VAL A 21 -28.79 4.48 15.75
N ARG A 22 -27.60 3.90 15.66
CA ARG A 22 -26.40 4.51 16.29
C ARG A 22 -26.15 5.91 15.73
N ILE A 23 -25.78 6.85 16.59
CA ILE A 23 -25.56 8.25 16.23
C ILE A 23 -24.46 8.40 15.16
N ASP A 24 -23.42 7.56 15.20
CA ASP A 24 -22.36 7.57 14.18
C ASP A 24 -22.86 7.15 12.79
N LYS A 25 -23.89 6.30 12.72
CA LYS A 25 -24.54 5.90 11.46
C LYS A 25 -25.56 6.95 11.03
N PHE A 26 -26.41 7.42 11.95
CA PHE A 26 -27.40 8.45 11.69
C PHE A 26 -26.77 9.71 11.09
N LEU A 27 -25.70 10.21 11.69
CA LEU A 27 -24.99 11.40 11.17
C LEU A 27 -24.30 11.12 9.83
N PHE A 28 -23.74 9.92 9.65
CA PHE A 28 -23.10 9.55 8.36
C PHE A 28 -24.10 9.57 7.21
N ASP A 29 -25.32 9.10 7.44
CA ASP A 29 -26.39 9.08 6.41
C ASP A 29 -26.96 10.50 6.12
N LYS A 30 -26.86 11.42 7.09
CA LYS A 30 -27.39 12.80 6.98
C LYS A 30 -26.35 13.84 6.57
N MET A 31 -25.06 13.57 6.73
CA MET A 31 -23.98 14.54 6.49
C MET A 31 -23.18 14.17 5.23
N PRO A 32 -23.42 14.83 4.08
CA PRO A 32 -22.63 14.59 2.87
C PRO A 32 -21.16 15.00 3.12
N ASN A 33 -20.23 14.21 2.57
CA ASN A 33 -18.78 14.46 2.61
C ASN A 33 -18.10 14.35 3.99
N VAL A 34 -18.76 13.79 4.99
CA VAL A 34 -18.18 13.53 6.32
C VAL A 34 -17.97 12.04 6.52
N THR A 35 -16.72 11.61 6.78
CA THR A 35 -16.44 10.19 7.02
C THR A 35 -16.94 9.73 8.38
N ARG A 36 -17.38 8.47 8.48
CA ARG A 36 -17.85 7.89 9.74
C ARG A 36 -16.81 7.93 10.87
N ASN A 37 -15.52 7.89 10.54
CA ASN A 37 -14.43 8.03 11.50
C ASN A 37 -14.36 9.46 12.07
N LYS A 38 -14.51 10.48 11.21
CA LYS A 38 -14.56 11.88 11.65
C LYS A 38 -15.73 12.14 12.60
N ILE A 39 -16.89 11.56 12.30
CA ILE A 39 -18.07 11.64 13.18
C ILE A 39 -17.77 10.98 14.52
N LYS A 40 -17.20 9.77 14.56
CA LYS A 40 -16.84 9.07 15.80
C LYS A 40 -15.86 9.87 16.66
N GLU A 41 -14.85 10.46 16.04
CA GLU A 41 -13.90 11.31 16.76
C GLU A 41 -14.57 12.58 17.28
N GLY A 42 -15.43 13.22 16.49
CA GLY A 42 -16.25 14.36 16.94
C GLY A 42 -17.14 14.02 18.14
N VAL A 43 -17.78 12.87 18.13
CA VAL A 43 -18.59 12.38 19.26
C VAL A 43 -17.72 12.18 20.51
N LYS A 44 -16.54 11.54 20.39
CA LYS A 44 -15.61 11.34 21.51
C LYS A 44 -15.10 12.66 22.09
N GLN A 45 -14.85 13.65 21.26
CA GLN A 45 -14.38 14.98 21.64
C GLN A 45 -15.50 15.88 22.19
N GLY A 46 -16.76 15.41 22.20
CA GLY A 46 -17.92 16.15 22.63
C GLY A 46 -18.38 17.27 21.68
N ALA A 47 -17.90 17.21 20.42
CA ALA A 47 -18.33 18.08 19.33
C ALA A 47 -19.72 17.69 18.77
N VAL A 48 -20.25 16.55 19.18
CA VAL A 48 -21.62 16.11 18.90
C VAL A 48 -22.38 16.02 20.22
N LYS A 49 -23.52 16.67 20.25
CA LYS A 49 -24.43 16.69 21.43
C LYS A 49 -25.82 16.22 21.01
N VAL A 50 -26.52 15.59 21.92
CA VAL A 50 -27.92 15.23 21.77
C VAL A 50 -28.70 15.86 22.92
N ASN A 51 -29.71 16.63 22.60
CA ASN A 51 -30.51 17.42 23.61
C ASN A 51 -29.58 18.20 24.54
N GLY A 52 -28.53 18.84 23.96
CA GLY A 52 -27.54 19.61 24.71
C GLY A 52 -26.43 18.79 25.41
N ASN A 53 -26.57 17.47 25.54
CA ASN A 53 -25.67 16.60 26.30
C ASN A 53 -24.66 15.89 25.44
N LYS A 54 -23.44 15.66 25.97
CA LYS A 54 -22.43 14.80 25.32
C LYS A 54 -22.89 13.34 25.35
N VAL A 55 -22.67 12.62 24.28
CA VAL A 55 -23.05 11.20 24.13
C VAL A 55 -21.86 10.32 23.71
N LYS A 56 -21.99 8.99 23.85
CA LYS A 56 -21.01 8.02 23.37
C LYS A 56 -21.26 7.69 21.88
N PRO A 57 -20.25 7.27 21.08
CA PRO A 57 -20.46 6.88 19.69
C PRO A 57 -21.45 5.73 19.46
N SER A 58 -21.74 4.96 20.50
CA SER A 58 -22.73 3.88 20.51
C SER A 58 -24.15 4.33 20.85
N TYR A 59 -24.36 5.61 21.21
CA TYR A 59 -25.69 6.15 21.50
C TYR A 59 -26.64 5.87 20.34
N LYS A 60 -27.83 5.38 20.64
CA LYS A 60 -28.91 5.18 19.66
C LYS A 60 -29.84 6.37 19.71
N VAL A 61 -29.96 7.12 18.61
CA VAL A 61 -30.86 8.24 18.50
C VAL A 61 -32.30 7.77 18.72
N LYS A 62 -33.07 8.59 19.40
CA LYS A 62 -34.50 8.37 19.70
C LYS A 62 -35.37 9.34 18.93
N PRO A 63 -36.62 9.00 18.67
CA PRO A 63 -37.58 9.96 18.11
C PRO A 63 -37.56 11.30 18.88
N SER A 64 -37.61 12.39 18.11
CA SER A 64 -37.59 13.78 18.63
C SER A 64 -36.26 14.25 19.27
N ASP A 65 -35.20 13.45 19.29
CA ASP A 65 -33.87 13.92 19.68
C ASP A 65 -33.43 15.09 18.81
N GLU A 66 -32.85 16.11 19.43
CA GLU A 66 -32.13 17.19 18.76
C GLU A 66 -30.62 16.88 18.76
N VAL A 67 -30.06 16.69 17.57
CA VAL A 67 -28.64 16.36 17.40
C VAL A 67 -27.91 17.57 16.83
N ILE A 68 -26.96 18.12 17.60
CA ILE A 68 -26.08 19.20 17.15
C ILE A 68 -24.69 18.63 16.95
N ALA A 69 -24.10 18.82 15.77
CA ALA A 69 -22.75 18.40 15.42
C ALA A 69 -21.91 19.60 14.95
N SER A 70 -20.92 20.01 15.73
CA SER A 70 -19.94 21.05 15.38
C SER A 70 -18.61 20.41 15.02
N LEU A 71 -18.49 19.95 13.76
CA LEU A 71 -17.29 19.26 13.30
C LEU A 71 -16.29 20.26 12.70
N SER A 72 -15.04 20.19 13.13
CA SER A 72 -14.03 21.05 12.54
C SER A 72 -13.91 20.79 11.06
N LYS A 73 -13.87 21.86 10.27
CA LYS A 73 -13.64 21.82 8.82
C LYS A 73 -12.16 21.60 8.50
N GLU A 74 -11.38 21.19 9.48
CA GLU A 74 -10.00 20.83 9.18
C GLU A 74 -10.00 19.82 8.04
N ARG A 75 -9.61 20.31 6.87
CA ARG A 75 -9.09 19.44 5.82
C ARG A 75 -7.96 18.64 6.48
N LYS A 76 -8.22 17.39 6.85
CA LYS A 76 -7.14 16.43 7.11
C LYS A 76 -6.50 15.99 5.79
N GLY A 77 -6.06 16.93 4.97
CA GLY A 77 -4.88 16.87 4.23
C GLY A 77 -4.02 17.96 4.87
N LYS A 78 -2.99 17.61 5.63
CA LYS A 78 -1.86 18.51 5.76
C LYS A 78 -1.54 18.88 4.32
N ASP A 79 -1.51 20.19 4.03
CA ASP A 79 -1.05 20.64 2.72
C ASP A 79 0.26 19.91 2.47
N ILE A 80 0.33 19.20 1.34
CA ILE A 80 1.51 18.40 1.03
C ILE A 80 2.65 19.40 0.84
N THR A 81 3.61 19.37 1.74
CA THR A 81 4.77 20.25 1.68
C THR A 81 5.64 19.83 0.49
N PRO A 82 5.91 20.72 -0.47
CA PRO A 82 6.84 20.42 -1.55
C PRO A 82 8.26 20.23 -1.00
N GLU A 83 8.93 19.15 -1.41
CA GLU A 83 10.29 18.85 -0.99
C GLU A 83 11.19 18.57 -2.19
N ASN A 84 12.38 19.17 -2.21
CA ASN A 84 13.37 18.95 -3.27
C ASN A 84 14.06 17.60 -3.11
N ILE A 85 13.32 16.54 -3.45
CA ILE A 85 13.82 15.17 -3.43
C ILE A 85 14.06 14.73 -4.87
N LYS A 86 15.28 14.26 -5.16
CA LYS A 86 15.65 13.77 -6.50
C LYS A 86 14.81 12.53 -6.85
N LEU A 87 14.21 12.55 -8.03
CA LEU A 87 13.49 11.43 -8.62
C LEU A 87 14.37 10.72 -9.65
N ASP A 88 14.39 9.38 -9.59
CA ASP A 88 14.99 8.53 -10.61
C ASP A 88 13.96 8.32 -11.73
N ILE A 89 14.01 9.20 -12.73
CA ILE A 89 13.05 9.25 -13.85
C ILE A 89 13.53 8.30 -14.93
N VAL A 90 12.73 7.27 -15.23
CA VAL A 90 12.96 6.29 -16.30
C VAL A 90 12.39 6.78 -17.63
N TYR A 91 11.24 7.45 -17.58
CA TYR A 91 10.57 8.02 -18.75
C TYR A 91 9.71 9.20 -18.34
N GLU A 92 9.65 10.21 -19.20
CA GLU A 92 8.76 11.36 -19.02
C GLU A 92 8.30 11.90 -20.37
N ASP A 93 7.01 12.23 -20.45
CA ASP A 93 6.44 13.03 -21.54
C ASP A 93 5.42 14.05 -21.01
N LYS A 94 4.53 14.55 -21.87
CA LYS A 94 3.49 15.51 -21.47
C LYS A 94 2.36 14.88 -20.65
N GLU A 95 2.11 13.59 -20.81
CA GLU A 95 0.98 12.87 -20.23
C GLU A 95 1.33 12.16 -18.91
N LEU A 96 2.53 11.58 -18.83
CA LEU A 96 2.91 10.72 -17.71
C LEU A 96 4.41 10.75 -17.40
N LEU A 97 4.74 10.21 -16.25
CA LEU A 97 6.08 10.01 -15.75
C LEU A 97 6.20 8.58 -15.25
N VAL A 98 7.28 7.89 -15.58
CA VAL A 98 7.65 6.60 -14.99
C VAL A 98 8.92 6.79 -14.18
N ILE A 99 8.87 6.41 -12.93
CA ILE A 99 10.01 6.52 -12.00
C ILE A 99 10.41 5.15 -11.47
N ASN A 100 11.68 5.03 -11.11
CA ASN A 100 12.22 3.91 -10.35
C ASN A 100 12.31 4.34 -8.86
N LYS A 101 11.28 4.04 -8.08
CA LYS A 101 11.22 4.44 -6.67
C LYS A 101 12.30 3.71 -5.85
N PRO A 102 13.13 4.41 -5.07
CA PRO A 102 14.03 3.76 -4.13
C PRO A 102 13.24 3.06 -3.00
N SER A 103 13.86 2.08 -2.37
CA SER A 103 13.36 1.53 -1.10
C SER A 103 13.45 2.59 0.01
N GLY A 104 12.63 2.45 1.06
CA GLY A 104 12.57 3.41 2.16
C GLY A 104 11.67 4.62 1.91
N MET A 105 11.37 4.96 0.65
CA MET A 105 10.47 6.06 0.29
C MET A 105 9.01 5.62 0.35
N VAL A 106 8.20 6.31 1.15
CA VAL A 106 6.74 6.15 1.15
C VAL A 106 6.15 6.85 -0.06
N VAL A 107 5.15 6.25 -0.70
CA VAL A 107 4.54 6.86 -1.89
C VAL A 107 3.69 8.09 -1.53
N HIS A 108 2.91 8.02 -0.47
CA HIS A 108 1.97 9.08 -0.07
C HIS A 108 2.02 9.30 1.44
N PRO A 109 1.95 10.55 1.94
CA PRO A 109 1.94 10.85 3.35
C PRO A 109 0.95 10.00 4.15
N ALA A 110 1.41 9.41 5.23
CA ALA A 110 0.65 8.55 6.12
C ALA A 110 1.10 8.76 7.58
N TYR A 111 0.42 8.09 8.52
CA TYR A 111 0.82 8.12 9.92
C TYR A 111 2.31 7.81 10.09
N GLU A 112 3.04 8.64 10.84
CA GLU A 112 4.49 8.61 11.06
C GLU A 112 5.38 8.89 9.82
N ASN A 113 4.81 9.16 8.64
CA ASN A 113 5.56 9.47 7.43
C ASN A 113 4.85 10.61 6.67
N TRP A 114 4.95 11.82 7.18
CA TRP A 114 4.30 13.00 6.61
C TRP A 114 5.17 13.75 5.59
N GLU A 115 6.48 13.55 5.66
CA GLU A 115 7.54 14.18 4.88
C GLU A 115 8.40 13.11 4.21
N GLY A 116 9.24 13.50 3.27
CA GLY A 116 10.13 12.57 2.55
C GLY A 116 9.40 11.59 1.65
N THR A 117 8.15 11.86 1.26
CA THR A 117 7.37 10.93 0.42
C THR A 117 7.52 11.26 -1.07
N LEU A 118 7.18 10.29 -1.92
CA LEU A 118 7.15 10.52 -3.35
C LEU A 118 6.24 11.71 -3.71
N VAL A 119 5.08 11.83 -3.05
CA VAL A 119 4.15 12.93 -3.31
C VAL A 119 4.75 14.28 -2.94
N ASN A 120 5.55 14.39 -1.84
CA ASN A 120 6.27 15.64 -1.53
C ASN A 120 7.24 16.03 -2.66
N ALA A 121 7.98 15.05 -3.21
CA ALA A 121 8.83 15.28 -4.38
C ALA A 121 8.04 15.69 -5.62
N LEU A 122 6.93 14.97 -5.91
CA LEU A 122 6.10 15.24 -7.09
C LEU A 122 5.51 16.65 -7.09
N VAL A 123 5.01 17.14 -5.95
CA VAL A 123 4.45 18.51 -5.86
C VAL A 123 5.54 19.59 -5.90
N TYR A 124 6.80 19.26 -5.60
CA TYR A 124 7.93 20.17 -5.80
C TYR A 124 8.30 20.28 -7.28
N HIS A 125 8.41 19.14 -7.98
CA HIS A 125 8.86 19.11 -9.38
C HIS A 125 7.75 19.47 -10.37
N PHE A 126 6.47 19.28 -10.01
CA PHE A 126 5.32 19.50 -10.90
C PHE A 126 4.24 20.34 -10.22
N ARG A 127 3.94 21.53 -10.79
CA ARG A 127 2.99 22.50 -10.19
C ARG A 127 1.53 22.05 -10.23
N ASN A 128 1.10 21.34 -11.28
CA ASN A 128 -0.32 21.07 -11.57
C ASN A 128 -0.57 19.59 -11.89
N LEU A 129 -0.28 18.70 -10.93
CA LEU A 129 -0.63 17.30 -11.10
C LEU A 129 -2.12 17.06 -10.86
N PRO A 130 -2.78 16.23 -11.70
CA PRO A 130 -4.18 15.92 -11.56
C PRO A 130 -4.46 15.15 -10.28
N GLN A 131 -5.68 15.29 -9.77
CA GLN A 131 -6.15 14.54 -8.59
C GLN A 131 -7.48 13.87 -8.91
N MET A 132 -7.64 12.63 -8.46
CA MET A 132 -8.92 11.93 -8.60
C MET A 132 -9.98 12.55 -7.70
N LYS A 133 -11.22 12.70 -8.19
CA LYS A 133 -12.38 13.04 -7.36
C LYS A 133 -12.47 12.06 -6.19
N ASN A 134 -12.69 12.57 -4.98
CA ASN A 134 -12.76 11.82 -3.73
C ASN A 134 -11.43 11.15 -3.28
N ASN A 135 -10.31 11.46 -3.90
CA ASN A 135 -8.97 11.01 -3.50
C ASN A 135 -8.00 12.19 -3.41
N GLU A 136 -8.47 13.28 -2.82
CA GLU A 136 -7.71 14.51 -2.63
C GLU A 136 -6.41 14.24 -1.85
N GLY A 137 -5.34 14.97 -2.20
CA GLY A 137 -4.01 14.82 -1.60
C GLY A 137 -3.15 13.71 -2.20
N ARG A 138 -3.52 13.16 -3.36
CA ARG A 138 -2.74 12.15 -4.09
C ARG A 138 -2.47 12.58 -5.54
N PRO A 139 -1.81 13.72 -5.76
CA PRO A 139 -1.58 14.25 -7.08
C PRO A 139 -0.80 13.26 -7.95
N GLY A 140 -1.30 13.01 -9.16
CA GLY A 140 -0.68 12.13 -10.15
C GLY A 140 -0.72 10.63 -9.86
N LEU A 141 -1.08 10.21 -8.65
CA LEU A 141 -0.99 8.80 -8.25
C LEU A 141 -2.17 7.96 -8.75
N VAL A 142 -1.88 6.93 -9.51
CA VAL A 142 -2.84 5.91 -9.97
C VAL A 142 -2.65 4.55 -9.27
N HIS A 143 -1.46 4.31 -8.70
CA HIS A 143 -1.15 3.12 -7.90
C HIS A 143 -0.06 3.39 -6.87
N ARG A 144 0.32 2.37 -6.12
CA ARG A 144 1.38 2.45 -5.11
C ARG A 144 2.09 1.12 -4.93
N ILE A 145 3.33 1.19 -4.45
CA ILE A 145 4.09 0.07 -3.88
C ILE A 145 4.46 0.38 -2.42
N ASP A 146 4.86 -0.64 -1.67
CA ASP A 146 5.20 -0.49 -0.25
C ASP A 146 6.44 0.39 -0.04
N LYS A 147 6.59 0.93 1.17
CA LYS A 147 7.75 1.77 1.56
C LYS A 147 9.08 1.13 1.18
N GLU A 148 9.27 -0.11 1.62
CA GLU A 148 10.52 -0.83 1.44
C GLU A 148 10.60 -1.61 0.10
N THR A 149 9.57 -1.57 -0.72
CA THR A 149 9.61 -2.09 -2.10
C THR A 149 10.18 -1.03 -3.02
N SER A 150 11.19 -1.38 -3.80
CA SER A 150 11.77 -0.55 -4.85
C SER A 150 11.13 -0.84 -6.21
N GLY A 151 11.36 0.02 -7.20
CA GLY A 151 11.03 -0.24 -8.59
C GLY A 151 9.99 0.69 -9.20
N LEU A 152 9.45 0.27 -10.33
CA LEU A 152 8.73 1.14 -11.25
C LEU A 152 7.35 1.55 -10.74
N LEU A 153 7.07 2.85 -10.89
CA LEU A 153 5.73 3.46 -10.73
C LEU A 153 5.44 4.40 -11.89
N VAL A 154 4.17 4.41 -12.34
CA VAL A 154 3.66 5.41 -13.28
C VAL A 154 2.88 6.50 -12.55
N ILE A 155 3.11 7.75 -12.95
CA ILE A 155 2.48 8.95 -12.43
C ILE A 155 1.78 9.64 -13.58
N ALA A 156 0.52 10.01 -13.42
CA ALA A 156 -0.21 10.79 -14.41
C ALA A 156 0.11 12.28 -14.28
N LYS A 157 0.37 12.97 -15.38
CA LYS A 157 0.61 14.42 -15.43
C LYS A 157 -0.62 15.19 -15.90
N THR A 158 -1.58 14.54 -16.54
CA THR A 158 -2.84 15.12 -17.02
C THR A 158 -4.05 14.35 -16.48
N GLU A 159 -5.22 15.00 -16.44
CA GLU A 159 -6.47 14.36 -16.03
C GLU A 159 -6.84 13.20 -16.97
N THR A 160 -6.63 13.37 -18.27
CA THR A 160 -6.86 12.32 -19.28
C THR A 160 -5.98 11.10 -19.02
N ALA A 161 -4.69 11.32 -18.72
CA ALA A 161 -3.77 10.23 -18.40
C ALA A 161 -4.17 9.55 -17.09
N MET A 162 -4.58 10.33 -16.08
CA MET A 162 -5.04 9.78 -14.80
C MET A 162 -6.29 8.90 -14.98
N ALA A 163 -7.28 9.35 -15.73
CA ALA A 163 -8.50 8.59 -16.00
C ALA A 163 -8.18 7.28 -16.75
N SER A 164 -7.39 7.37 -17.83
CA SER A 164 -7.00 6.22 -18.65
C SER A 164 -6.19 5.18 -17.86
N LEU A 165 -5.15 5.60 -17.13
CA LEU A 165 -4.33 4.68 -16.33
C LEU A 165 -5.14 4.08 -15.18
N SER A 166 -5.98 4.88 -14.52
CA SER A 166 -6.84 4.36 -13.43
C SER A 166 -7.82 3.29 -13.93
N SER A 167 -8.40 3.47 -15.13
CA SER A 167 -9.24 2.44 -15.77
C SER A 167 -8.42 1.16 -16.01
N GLN A 168 -7.24 1.26 -16.60
CA GLN A 168 -6.38 0.10 -16.84
C GLN A 168 -5.97 -0.64 -15.56
N PHE A 169 -5.78 0.09 -14.42
CA PHE A 169 -5.56 -0.55 -13.12
C PHE A 169 -6.83 -1.24 -12.60
N LEU A 170 -8.01 -0.66 -12.83
CA LEU A 170 -9.29 -1.24 -12.42
C LEU A 170 -9.62 -2.49 -13.23
N ASP A 171 -9.39 -2.44 -14.54
CA ASP A 171 -9.66 -3.52 -15.51
C ASP A 171 -8.57 -4.60 -15.50
N HIS A 172 -7.53 -4.42 -14.63
CA HIS A 172 -6.40 -5.34 -14.51
C HIS A 172 -5.61 -5.57 -15.80
N SER A 173 -5.65 -4.63 -16.75
CA SER A 173 -4.95 -4.72 -18.04
C SER A 173 -3.49 -4.26 -17.98
N ILE A 174 -3.06 -3.62 -16.90
CA ILE A 174 -1.67 -3.22 -16.68
C ILE A 174 -0.82 -4.44 -16.32
N LYS A 175 0.19 -4.70 -17.12
CA LYS A 175 1.18 -5.76 -16.88
C LYS A 175 2.19 -5.29 -15.82
N ARG A 176 2.25 -5.97 -14.68
CA ARG A 176 3.12 -5.62 -13.55
C ARG A 176 3.87 -6.86 -13.10
N LYS A 177 5.17 -6.87 -13.33
CA LYS A 177 6.03 -7.95 -12.86
C LYS A 177 6.94 -7.45 -11.75
N TYR A 178 7.09 -8.30 -10.75
CA TYR A 178 7.96 -8.09 -9.61
C TYR A 178 8.98 -9.21 -9.55
N GLN A 179 10.17 -8.91 -9.06
CA GLN A 179 11.13 -9.93 -8.69
C GLN A 179 11.30 -9.94 -7.17
N ALA A 180 11.31 -11.13 -6.61
CA ALA A 180 11.49 -11.34 -5.17
C ALA A 180 12.48 -12.46 -4.90
N LEU A 181 13.32 -12.27 -3.88
CA LEU A 181 14.13 -13.34 -3.32
C LEU A 181 13.34 -13.93 -2.14
N ILE A 182 13.04 -15.21 -2.19
CA ILE A 182 12.22 -15.91 -1.19
C ILE A 182 13.01 -17.00 -0.46
N TRP A 183 12.60 -17.36 0.74
CA TRP A 183 13.11 -18.51 1.46
C TRP A 183 12.55 -19.82 0.91
N GLY A 184 13.46 -20.75 0.65
CA GLY A 184 13.13 -22.10 0.20
C GLY A 184 12.89 -22.18 -1.30
N ILE A 185 12.55 -23.38 -1.73
CA ILE A 185 12.28 -23.74 -3.12
C ILE A 185 10.81 -24.16 -3.18
N PRO A 186 9.94 -23.43 -3.88
CA PRO A 186 8.57 -23.86 -4.12
C PRO A 186 8.54 -25.24 -4.79
N LYS A 187 7.58 -26.07 -4.40
CA LYS A 187 7.42 -27.41 -4.95
C LYS A 187 7.24 -27.37 -6.48
N GLU A 188 6.39 -26.45 -6.92
CA GLU A 188 6.16 -26.19 -8.34
C GLU A 188 6.99 -24.99 -8.77
N ARG A 189 7.65 -25.07 -9.95
CA ARG A 189 8.47 -23.98 -10.48
C ARG A 189 7.67 -22.76 -10.94
N GLU A 190 6.38 -22.95 -11.20
CA GLU A 190 5.43 -21.90 -11.51
C GLU A 190 4.06 -22.25 -10.94
N GLY A 191 3.26 -21.24 -10.62
CA GLY A 191 1.96 -21.47 -10.05
C GLY A 191 1.17 -20.18 -9.82
N THR A 192 -0.07 -20.37 -9.44
CA THR A 192 -1.01 -19.27 -9.10
C THR A 192 -1.41 -19.37 -7.64
N ILE A 193 -1.31 -18.25 -6.93
CA ILE A 193 -1.81 -18.13 -5.57
C ILE A 193 -3.06 -17.27 -5.61
N GLU A 194 -4.18 -17.88 -5.30
CA GLU A 194 -5.50 -17.24 -5.27
C GLU A 194 -6.10 -17.42 -3.88
N ILE A 195 -6.16 -16.34 -3.11
CA ILE A 195 -6.73 -16.31 -1.75
C ILE A 195 -7.33 -14.93 -1.48
N ASN A 196 -8.22 -14.86 -0.50
CA ASN A 196 -8.70 -13.58 -0.01
C ASN A 196 -7.72 -12.95 0.97
N LEU A 197 -7.40 -11.68 0.79
CA LEU A 197 -6.51 -10.93 1.66
C LEU A 197 -7.28 -9.92 2.51
N ARG A 198 -6.99 -9.89 3.81
CA ARG A 198 -7.55 -8.93 4.76
C ARG A 198 -6.51 -8.54 5.80
N ARG A 199 -6.67 -7.34 6.34
CA ARG A 199 -5.87 -6.88 7.48
C ARG A 199 -6.16 -7.76 8.70
N SER A 200 -5.09 -8.28 9.34
CA SER A 200 -5.18 -9.11 10.54
C SER A 200 -6.01 -8.43 11.63
N LEU A 201 -6.79 -9.22 12.34
CA LEU A 201 -7.57 -8.75 13.49
C LEU A 201 -6.68 -8.53 14.73
N LYS A 202 -5.55 -9.26 14.81
CA LYS A 202 -4.59 -9.21 15.93
C LYS A 202 -3.57 -8.08 15.74
N ASP A 203 -2.98 -7.97 14.55
CA ASP A 203 -1.99 -6.94 14.22
C ASP A 203 -2.33 -6.26 12.89
N ARG A 204 -2.78 -5.02 12.97
CA ARG A 204 -3.20 -4.24 11.79
C ARG A 204 -2.08 -3.93 10.79
N ARG A 205 -0.82 -4.19 11.10
CA ARG A 205 0.32 -4.06 10.19
C ARG A 205 0.41 -5.23 9.21
N ILE A 206 -0.18 -6.37 9.56
CA ILE A 206 -0.13 -7.62 8.80
C ILE A 206 -1.38 -7.78 7.94
N ILE A 207 -1.19 -8.28 6.74
CA ILE A 207 -2.25 -8.78 5.86
C ILE A 207 -2.19 -10.31 5.90
N GLU A 208 -3.31 -10.93 6.16
CA GLU A 208 -3.46 -12.39 6.25
C GLU A 208 -4.31 -12.93 5.11
N GLY A 209 -3.99 -14.17 4.70
CA GLY A 209 -4.77 -14.94 3.74
C GLY A 209 -5.91 -15.67 4.42
N TYR A 210 -7.08 -15.63 3.77
CA TYR A 210 -8.28 -16.33 4.19
C TYR A 210 -8.83 -17.15 3.03
N PRO A 211 -9.47 -18.31 3.31
CA PRO A 211 -10.10 -19.11 2.26
C PRO A 211 -11.10 -18.29 1.43
N GLU A 212 -11.29 -18.71 0.20
CA GLU A 212 -12.32 -18.15 -0.67
C GLU A 212 -13.71 -18.26 0.00
N ASN A 213 -14.59 -17.31 -0.26
CA ASN A 213 -15.93 -17.18 0.33
C ASN A 213 -15.99 -16.92 1.86
N THR A 214 -14.87 -16.52 2.48
CA THR A 214 -14.85 -16.13 3.90
C THR A 214 -14.70 -14.60 4.03
N MET A 215 -13.56 -14.15 4.51
CA MET A 215 -13.29 -12.72 4.77
C MET A 215 -12.22 -12.20 3.82
N GLY A 216 -12.26 -10.90 3.53
CA GLY A 216 -11.20 -10.25 2.78
C GLY A 216 -11.60 -9.91 1.34
N LYS A 217 -10.60 -9.60 0.52
CA LYS A 217 -10.76 -9.28 -0.89
C LYS A 217 -9.92 -10.24 -1.70
N LYS A 218 -10.48 -10.78 -2.76
CA LYS A 218 -9.79 -11.66 -3.71
C LYS A 218 -8.46 -11.05 -4.15
N ALA A 219 -7.41 -11.87 -4.14
CA ALA A 219 -6.07 -11.51 -4.55
C ALA A 219 -5.48 -12.67 -5.36
N ILE A 220 -4.89 -12.35 -6.52
CA ILE A 220 -4.32 -13.34 -7.44
C ILE A 220 -2.90 -12.91 -7.81
N THR A 221 -1.95 -13.81 -7.60
CA THR A 221 -0.54 -13.65 -7.97
C THR A 221 -0.06 -14.91 -8.70
N HIS A 222 0.42 -14.76 -9.92
CA HIS A 222 1.17 -15.80 -10.62
C HIS A 222 2.64 -15.67 -10.26
N TYR A 223 3.32 -16.80 -10.03
CA TYR A 223 4.75 -16.79 -9.78
C TYR A 223 5.48 -17.80 -10.67
N LYS A 224 6.74 -17.50 -10.95
CA LYS A 224 7.67 -18.38 -11.67
C LYS A 224 9.03 -18.30 -11.01
N VAL A 225 9.62 -19.46 -10.71
CA VAL A 225 10.98 -19.56 -10.20
C VAL A 225 11.95 -19.32 -11.35
N LEU A 226 12.70 -18.23 -11.26
CA LEU A 226 13.73 -17.86 -12.24
C LEU A 226 15.02 -18.62 -11.96
N GLU A 227 15.44 -18.64 -10.69
CA GLU A 227 16.68 -19.26 -10.26
C GLU A 227 16.54 -19.82 -8.84
N THR A 228 17.15 -20.97 -8.59
CA THR A 228 17.28 -21.57 -7.26
C THR A 228 18.71 -21.38 -6.76
N ILE A 229 18.87 -20.87 -5.55
CA ILE A 229 20.16 -20.51 -4.95
C ILE A 229 20.21 -21.11 -3.54
N HIS A 230 20.62 -22.37 -3.42
CA HIS A 230 20.65 -23.12 -2.16
C HIS A 230 19.29 -23.13 -1.45
N TYR A 231 19.19 -22.41 -0.32
CA TYR A 231 17.94 -22.30 0.45
C TYR A 231 17.08 -21.09 0.06
N LEU A 232 17.41 -20.41 -1.03
CA LEU A 232 16.65 -19.29 -1.56
C LEU A 232 16.22 -19.57 -3.00
N SER A 233 15.19 -18.85 -3.44
CA SER A 233 14.80 -18.79 -4.86
C SER A 233 14.55 -17.35 -5.27
N LEU A 234 15.07 -16.98 -6.45
CA LEU A 234 14.66 -15.77 -7.14
C LEU A 234 13.41 -16.11 -7.95
N ILE A 235 12.32 -15.40 -7.70
CA ILE A 235 11.06 -15.59 -8.40
C ILE A 235 10.63 -14.31 -9.14
N GLU A 236 9.90 -14.49 -10.23
CA GLU A 236 9.08 -13.46 -10.85
C GLU A 236 7.64 -13.63 -10.37
N CYS A 237 6.98 -12.52 -10.03
CA CYS A 237 5.56 -12.48 -9.69
C CYS A 237 4.83 -11.56 -10.65
N GLU A 238 3.74 -12.03 -11.25
CA GLU A 238 2.82 -11.23 -12.05
C GLU A 238 1.50 -11.05 -11.30
N LEU A 239 1.01 -9.80 -11.24
CA LEU A 239 -0.15 -9.45 -10.45
C LEU A 239 -1.38 -9.22 -11.32
N GLU A 240 -2.45 -10.00 -11.12
CA GLU A 240 -3.78 -9.61 -11.59
C GLU A 240 -4.38 -8.54 -10.68
N THR A 241 -4.30 -8.69 -9.38
CA THR A 241 -4.82 -7.75 -8.39
C THR A 241 -3.70 -6.97 -7.71
N GLY A 242 -4.01 -5.85 -7.04
CA GLY A 242 -3.02 -5.00 -6.35
C GLY A 242 -3.43 -4.71 -4.90
N ARG A 243 -3.52 -5.74 -4.04
CA ARG A 243 -3.85 -5.57 -2.62
C ARG A 243 -2.61 -5.19 -1.82
N THR A 244 -2.81 -4.52 -0.70
CA THR A 244 -1.72 -4.16 0.23
C THR A 244 -0.92 -5.40 0.62
N HIS A 245 0.41 -5.34 0.55
CA HIS A 245 1.34 -6.42 0.88
C HIS A 245 1.07 -7.75 0.14
N GLN A 246 0.38 -7.73 -1.01
CA GLN A 246 -0.13 -8.94 -1.65
C GLN A 246 0.93 -10.02 -1.86
N ILE A 247 2.02 -9.73 -2.58
CA ILE A 247 3.10 -10.70 -2.83
C ILE A 247 3.68 -11.21 -1.51
N ARG A 248 3.91 -10.34 -0.56
CA ARG A 248 4.49 -10.65 0.75
C ARG A 248 3.60 -11.63 1.54
N ALA A 249 2.30 -11.35 1.58
CA ALA A 249 1.31 -12.21 2.24
C ALA A 249 1.13 -13.56 1.52
N HIS A 250 1.10 -13.55 0.18
CA HIS A 250 1.02 -14.75 -0.64
C HIS A 250 2.22 -15.67 -0.46
N MET A 251 3.44 -15.14 -0.55
CA MET A 251 4.65 -15.93 -0.33
C MET A 251 4.73 -16.48 1.08
N LYS A 252 4.34 -15.71 2.10
CA LYS A 252 4.22 -16.23 3.47
C LYS A 252 3.19 -17.33 3.58
N HIS A 253 2.04 -17.19 2.92
CA HIS A 253 0.95 -18.18 2.94
C HIS A 253 1.39 -19.53 2.42
N ILE A 254 2.16 -19.58 1.33
CA ILE A 254 2.69 -20.83 0.77
C ILE A 254 3.99 -21.33 1.46
N GLY A 255 4.39 -20.70 2.59
CA GLY A 255 5.55 -21.14 3.37
C GLY A 255 6.92 -20.66 2.87
N HIS A 256 6.95 -19.70 1.94
CA HIS A 256 8.15 -19.14 1.31
C HIS A 256 8.25 -17.62 1.52
N PRO A 257 8.36 -17.10 2.76
CA PRO A 257 8.38 -15.66 3.00
C PRO A 257 9.53 -14.99 2.24
N ILE A 258 9.32 -13.73 1.84
CA ILE A 258 10.34 -12.94 1.15
C ILE A 258 11.54 -12.73 2.07
N PHE A 259 12.74 -12.91 1.55
CA PHE A 259 14.00 -12.74 2.29
C PHE A 259 14.07 -11.35 2.93
N CYS A 260 14.45 -11.32 4.21
CA CYS A 260 14.55 -10.14 5.06
C CYS A 260 13.23 -9.35 5.28
N ASP A 261 12.07 -9.93 5.02
CA ASP A 261 10.77 -9.32 5.32
C ASP A 261 10.46 -9.41 6.82
N LYS A 262 10.66 -8.32 7.55
CA LYS A 262 10.43 -8.24 9.01
C LYS A 262 8.97 -8.46 9.42
N THR A 263 8.03 -8.10 8.56
CA THR A 263 6.59 -8.21 8.84
C THR A 263 6.11 -9.65 8.72
N TYR A 264 6.67 -10.40 7.78
CA TYR A 264 6.22 -11.75 7.43
C TYR A 264 7.21 -12.85 7.83
N GLY A 265 8.22 -12.51 8.65
CA GLY A 265 9.16 -13.48 9.24
C GLY A 265 10.29 -13.92 8.32
N GLY A 266 10.48 -13.24 7.19
CA GLY A 266 11.59 -13.51 6.28
C GLY A 266 12.96 -13.02 6.75
N ASN A 267 12.98 -12.24 7.84
CA ASN A 267 14.21 -11.81 8.54
C ASN A 267 14.69 -12.82 9.60
N LEU A 268 14.12 -14.01 9.60
CA LEU A 268 14.54 -15.15 10.40
C LEU A 268 15.13 -16.22 9.49
N ILE A 269 15.90 -17.16 10.05
CA ILE A 269 16.36 -18.34 9.32
C ILE A 269 15.18 -19.31 9.16
N VAL A 270 14.61 -19.34 7.96
CA VAL A 270 13.42 -20.16 7.63
C VAL A 270 13.81 -21.53 7.10
N LYS A 271 14.91 -21.61 6.36
CA LYS A 271 15.42 -22.86 5.73
C LYS A 271 16.93 -23.00 5.97
N GLY A 272 17.42 -24.23 5.84
CA GLY A 272 18.80 -24.59 6.09
C GLY A 272 19.05 -25.07 7.49
N ASN A 273 20.32 -25.31 7.82
CA ASN A 273 20.72 -25.78 9.14
C ASN A 273 20.85 -24.61 10.13
N ARG A 274 20.95 -24.94 11.42
CA ARG A 274 21.12 -23.91 12.48
C ARG A 274 22.53 -23.88 13.07
N PHE A 275 23.52 -24.46 12.39
CA PHE A 275 24.90 -24.41 12.83
C PHE A 275 25.44 -22.99 12.82
N SER A 276 26.41 -22.74 13.68
CA SER A 276 26.94 -21.38 13.94
C SER A 276 27.44 -20.66 12.68
N ASN A 277 28.10 -21.37 11.77
CA ASN A 277 28.65 -20.80 10.53
C ASN A 277 27.53 -20.38 9.56
N TYR A 278 26.53 -21.24 9.37
CA TYR A 278 25.36 -20.89 8.54
C TYR A 278 24.56 -19.72 9.13
N LYS A 279 24.36 -19.74 10.44
CA LYS A 279 23.69 -18.63 11.15
C LYS A 279 24.43 -17.31 10.91
N LYS A 280 25.76 -17.30 11.12
CA LYS A 280 26.60 -16.10 10.85
C LYS A 280 26.53 -15.66 9.39
N PHE A 281 26.52 -16.61 8.45
CA PHE A 281 26.41 -16.32 7.03
C PHE A 281 25.08 -15.62 6.70
N VAL A 282 23.95 -16.15 7.21
CA VAL A 282 22.63 -15.56 7.02
C VAL A 282 22.53 -14.19 7.68
N GLU A 283 22.97 -14.04 8.92
CA GLU A 283 22.98 -12.76 9.63
C GLU A 283 23.82 -11.70 8.88
N ASN A 284 24.95 -12.08 8.31
CA ASN A 284 25.75 -11.20 7.45
C ASN A 284 25.06 -10.88 6.12
N SER A 285 24.19 -11.76 5.61
CA SER A 285 23.36 -11.47 4.45
C SER A 285 22.24 -10.47 4.78
N PHE A 286 21.65 -10.54 5.97
CA PHE A 286 20.68 -9.54 6.46
C PHE A 286 21.28 -8.15 6.69
N LYS A 287 22.63 -8.03 6.87
CA LYS A 287 23.30 -6.73 6.92
C LYS A 287 23.45 -6.07 5.54
N ILE A 288 23.46 -6.85 4.46
CA ILE A 288 23.51 -6.34 3.08
C ILE A 288 22.16 -5.75 2.68
N ILE A 289 21.08 -6.42 3.07
CA ILE A 289 19.71 -5.99 2.81
C ILE A 289 18.92 -5.99 4.11
N ASN A 290 18.34 -4.84 4.49
CA ASN A 290 17.60 -4.66 5.74
C ASN A 290 16.08 -4.53 5.55
N ARG A 291 15.59 -4.87 4.36
CA ARG A 291 14.22 -4.74 3.87
C ARG A 291 13.77 -6.00 3.15
N GLN A 292 12.47 -6.15 2.88
CA GLN A 292 12.02 -7.23 2.00
C GLN A 292 12.72 -7.14 0.63
N ALA A 293 13.29 -8.26 0.19
CA ALA A 293 13.94 -8.40 -1.11
C ALA A 293 12.87 -8.49 -2.22
N LEU A 294 12.18 -7.36 -2.46
CA LEU A 294 11.08 -7.23 -3.43
C LEU A 294 11.29 -5.98 -4.28
N HIS A 295 11.12 -6.12 -5.58
CA HIS A 295 11.34 -5.08 -6.56
C HIS A 295 10.27 -5.11 -7.66
N ALA A 296 9.63 -3.98 -7.94
CA ALA A 296 8.70 -3.79 -9.07
C ALA A 296 9.53 -3.69 -10.35
N LYS A 297 9.78 -4.84 -10.98
CA LYS A 297 10.76 -5.04 -12.05
C LYS A 297 10.32 -4.41 -13.35
N SER A 298 9.08 -4.67 -13.77
CA SER A 298 8.58 -4.15 -15.05
C SER A 298 7.14 -3.65 -14.97
N LEU A 299 6.83 -2.74 -15.89
CA LEU A 299 5.53 -2.09 -15.99
C LEU A 299 5.16 -1.90 -17.47
N GLY A 300 4.05 -2.50 -17.89
CA GLY A 300 3.50 -2.37 -19.25
C GLY A 300 2.06 -1.88 -19.22
N PHE A 301 1.72 -0.93 -20.09
CA PHE A 301 0.37 -0.37 -20.20
C PHE A 301 0.13 0.28 -21.58
N ILE A 302 -1.13 0.55 -21.88
CA ILE A 302 -1.49 1.33 -23.07
C ILE A 302 -1.31 2.82 -22.76
N HIS A 303 -0.46 3.48 -23.53
CA HIS A 303 -0.17 4.90 -23.34
C HIS A 303 -1.43 5.75 -23.53
N PRO A 304 -1.80 6.64 -22.59
CA PRO A 304 -3.07 7.35 -22.58
C PRO A 304 -3.38 8.14 -23.86
N LYS A 305 -2.36 8.78 -24.45
CA LYS A 305 -2.51 9.63 -25.64
C LYS A 305 -2.29 8.86 -26.95
N THR A 306 -1.17 8.15 -27.08
CA THR A 306 -0.78 7.51 -28.32
C THR A 306 -1.53 6.18 -28.59
N LYS A 307 -2.17 5.62 -27.55
CA LYS A 307 -2.87 4.33 -27.58
C LYS A 307 -1.97 3.14 -27.94
N LYS A 308 -0.66 3.32 -27.95
CA LYS A 308 0.32 2.26 -28.16
C LYS A 308 0.65 1.58 -26.84
N GLU A 309 0.93 0.28 -26.90
CA GLU A 309 1.51 -0.43 -25.76
C GLU A 309 2.93 0.09 -25.50
N VAL A 310 3.22 0.38 -24.23
CA VAL A 310 4.55 0.77 -23.75
C VAL A 310 4.97 -0.15 -22.63
N PHE A 311 6.27 -0.42 -22.56
CA PHE A 311 6.85 -1.34 -21.58
C PHE A 311 8.13 -0.74 -21.02
N PHE A 312 8.26 -0.79 -19.70
CA PHE A 312 9.42 -0.31 -18.96
C PHE A 312 9.97 -1.42 -18.09
N ASP A 313 11.27 -1.49 -18.00
CA ASP A 313 12.00 -2.45 -17.17
C ASP A 313 13.07 -1.74 -16.35
N SER A 314 13.42 -2.29 -15.19
CA SER A 314 14.45 -1.74 -14.31
C SER A 314 15.33 -2.86 -13.75
N ASP A 315 16.61 -2.58 -13.55
CA ASP A 315 17.54 -3.54 -12.98
C ASP A 315 17.21 -3.86 -11.52
N LEU A 316 17.48 -5.10 -11.11
CA LEU A 316 17.45 -5.43 -9.69
C LEU A 316 18.39 -4.51 -8.90
N PRO A 317 17.93 -3.98 -7.76
CA PRO A 317 18.74 -3.12 -6.90
C PRO A 317 20.04 -3.79 -6.43
N LYS A 318 21.04 -2.97 -6.18
CA LYS A 318 22.38 -3.45 -5.77
C LYS A 318 22.35 -4.34 -4.53
N ASP A 319 21.50 -4.02 -3.54
CA ASP A 319 21.35 -4.79 -2.32
C ASP A 319 20.81 -6.21 -2.56
N ILE A 320 19.81 -6.37 -3.42
CA ILE A 320 19.25 -7.68 -3.79
C ILE A 320 20.29 -8.47 -4.60
N ARG A 321 20.95 -7.86 -5.58
CA ARG A 321 22.00 -8.50 -6.38
C ARG A 321 23.16 -8.98 -5.51
N ALA A 322 23.63 -8.14 -4.59
CA ALA A 322 24.73 -8.49 -3.70
C ALA A 322 24.39 -9.69 -2.79
N VAL A 323 23.15 -9.79 -2.32
CA VAL A 323 22.70 -10.98 -1.57
C VAL A 323 22.72 -12.22 -2.47
N ILE A 324 22.17 -12.14 -3.67
CA ILE A 324 22.14 -13.25 -4.63
C ILE A 324 23.57 -13.76 -4.91
N GLU A 325 24.47 -12.86 -5.26
CA GLU A 325 25.88 -13.20 -5.54
C GLU A 325 26.60 -13.81 -4.34
N LYS A 326 26.34 -13.26 -3.13
CA LYS A 326 26.90 -13.82 -1.91
C LYS A 326 26.41 -15.25 -1.65
N TRP A 327 25.09 -15.50 -1.87
CA TRP A 327 24.51 -16.81 -1.68
C TRP A 327 24.98 -17.82 -2.74
N LYS A 328 25.21 -17.40 -3.98
CA LYS A 328 25.80 -18.26 -5.04
C LYS A 328 27.19 -18.74 -4.70
N LYS A 329 27.96 -17.95 -3.95
CA LYS A 329 29.32 -18.30 -3.51
C LYS A 329 29.35 -19.08 -2.19
N TYR A 330 28.19 -19.35 -1.58
CA TYR A 330 28.11 -20.12 -0.36
C TYR A 330 28.31 -21.59 -0.65
N GLU A 331 29.40 -22.18 -0.13
CA GLU A 331 29.65 -23.62 -0.24
C GLU A 331 28.84 -24.35 0.83
N LEU A 332 27.92 -25.21 0.41
CA LEU A 332 27.27 -26.13 1.33
C LEU A 332 28.30 -27.12 1.85
N PRO A 333 28.35 -27.41 3.18
CA PRO A 333 29.19 -28.49 3.69
C PRO A 333 28.89 -29.80 2.95
N GLU A 334 29.93 -30.52 2.50
CA GLU A 334 29.85 -31.71 1.66
C GLU A 334 29.05 -32.90 2.24
N ASN A 335 28.57 -32.80 3.48
CA ASN A 335 27.85 -33.85 4.16
C ASN A 335 26.50 -33.37 4.68
N TYR A 336 25.49 -33.34 3.80
CA TYR A 336 24.07 -33.46 4.20
C TYR A 336 23.21 -33.87 3.04
#